data_b9737c06e5bb791db064b75e971bf31b
#
_entry.id   b9737c06e5bb791db064b75e971bf31b
#
_cell.length_a   1.000
_cell.length_b   1.000
_cell.length_c   1.000
_cell.angle_alpha   90.00
_cell.angle_beta   90.00
_cell.angle_gamma   90.00
#
_symmetry.space_group_name_H-M   'P 1'
#
loop_
_entity.id
_entity.type
_entity.pdbx_description
1 polymer ?
#
loop_
_entity_poly.entity_id
_entity_poly.type
_entity_poly.pdbx_seq_one_letter_code
_entity_poly.pdbx_strand_id
1 'polypeptide(L)'
;LGSGFNKLESDEVVEWINVDAFPVCKPDVLHDLNTFPYPWADESIDRIVAFHVMEHIPNWWGAFNECIRILRVGGEIEVRVPHPGSDTALAYRDHLHVINLASFDGTMSGPVSTSNAWFESQDKIPAKLVGYFLVPWKKYAWMPNWMLDWCAEHLRNFVWEQRIVFQKVGQ
;
A
#
# COMPACT_ATOMS: atom_id res chain seq x y z
N LEU A 1 -7.34 -5.33 -3.32
CA LEU A 1 -6.44 -6.04 -4.23
C LEU A 1 -5.75 -7.17 -3.48
N GLY A 2 -5.45 -8.29 -4.17
CA GLY A 2 -4.86 -9.47 -3.55
C GLY A 2 -5.72 -9.99 -2.40
N SER A 3 -7.02 -10.19 -2.65
CA SER A 3 -8.00 -10.46 -1.59
C SER A 3 -7.75 -11.78 -0.85
N GLY A 4 -7.08 -12.73 -1.49
CA GLY A 4 -6.92 -14.06 -0.94
C GLY A 4 -8.28 -14.65 -0.54
N PHE A 5 -8.31 -15.31 0.62
CA PHE A 5 -9.54 -15.81 1.22
C PHE A 5 -10.24 -14.77 2.13
N ASN A 6 -9.63 -13.61 2.37
CA ASN A 6 -10.13 -12.55 3.25
C ASN A 6 -10.81 -11.44 2.43
N LYS A 7 -11.93 -11.76 1.83
CA LYS A 7 -12.71 -10.80 1.03
C LYS A 7 -13.34 -9.73 1.90
N LEU A 8 -13.42 -8.51 1.35
CA LEU A 8 -14.27 -7.47 1.91
C LEU A 8 -15.71 -7.71 1.45
N GLU A 9 -16.64 -7.56 2.38
CA GLU A 9 -18.07 -7.69 2.11
C GLU A 9 -18.67 -6.33 1.74
N SER A 10 -19.48 -6.31 0.70
CA SER A 10 -20.25 -5.13 0.29
C SER A 10 -21.45 -4.94 1.22
N ASP A 11 -21.87 -3.71 1.41
CA ASP A 11 -23.08 -3.32 2.13
C ASP A 11 -23.97 -2.41 1.27
N GLU A 12 -24.97 -1.79 1.86
CA GLU A 12 -25.90 -0.91 1.13
C GLU A 12 -25.26 0.39 0.60
N VAL A 13 -24.08 0.75 1.09
CA VAL A 13 -23.39 2.01 0.79
C VAL A 13 -22.11 1.78 -0.02
N VAL A 14 -21.40 0.66 0.23
CA VAL A 14 -20.11 0.38 -0.37
C VAL A 14 -20.13 -0.95 -1.11
N GLU A 15 -19.86 -0.90 -2.39
CA GLU A 15 -19.62 -2.08 -3.23
C GLU A 15 -18.13 -2.37 -3.29
N TRP A 16 -17.70 -3.54 -2.78
CA TRP A 16 -16.34 -4.02 -2.87
C TRP A 16 -16.15 -4.99 -4.01
N ILE A 17 -15.13 -4.75 -4.83
CA ILE A 17 -14.66 -5.67 -5.87
C ILE A 17 -13.38 -6.33 -5.37
N ASN A 18 -13.46 -7.61 -5.06
CA ASN A 18 -12.33 -8.40 -4.59
C ASN A 18 -11.55 -8.96 -5.79
N VAL A 19 -10.28 -8.60 -5.87
CA VAL A 19 -9.39 -8.93 -7.01
C VAL A 19 -8.27 -9.82 -6.55
N ASP A 20 -8.00 -10.90 -7.27
CA ASP A 20 -6.88 -11.81 -7.00
C ASP A 20 -6.46 -12.52 -8.28
N ALA A 21 -5.20 -12.99 -8.32
CA ALA A 21 -4.68 -13.79 -9.42
C ALA A 21 -5.02 -15.28 -9.30
N PHE A 22 -5.43 -15.76 -8.11
CA PHE A 22 -5.66 -17.16 -7.85
C PHE A 22 -7.14 -17.54 -7.85
N PRO A 23 -7.60 -18.37 -8.83
CA PRO A 23 -9.01 -18.77 -8.92
C PRO A 23 -9.53 -19.50 -7.67
N VAL A 24 -8.64 -20.15 -6.91
CA VAL A 24 -9.00 -20.87 -5.67
C VAL A 24 -9.58 -19.93 -4.61
N CYS A 25 -9.18 -18.65 -4.62
CA CYS A 25 -9.69 -17.61 -3.73
C CYS A 25 -11.09 -17.13 -4.14
N LYS A 26 -11.58 -17.53 -5.32
CA LYS A 26 -12.87 -17.12 -5.90
C LYS A 26 -13.06 -15.59 -5.87
N PRO A 27 -12.13 -14.82 -6.42
CA PRO A 27 -12.25 -13.36 -6.46
C PRO A 27 -13.46 -12.96 -7.32
N ASP A 28 -13.95 -11.71 -7.15
CA ASP A 28 -14.97 -11.15 -8.00
C ASP A 28 -14.40 -10.85 -9.40
N VAL A 29 -13.12 -10.44 -9.44
CA VAL A 29 -12.35 -10.27 -10.68
C VAL A 29 -11.03 -11.06 -10.57
N LEU A 30 -10.85 -12.02 -11.46
CA LEU A 30 -9.60 -12.75 -11.62
C LEU A 30 -8.63 -11.90 -12.44
N HIS A 31 -7.60 -11.36 -11.82
CA HIS A 31 -6.62 -10.50 -12.49
C HIS A 31 -5.26 -10.60 -11.80
N ASP A 32 -4.20 -10.78 -12.60
CA ASP A 32 -2.83 -10.68 -12.14
C ASP A 32 -2.41 -9.20 -12.08
N LEU A 33 -2.11 -8.73 -10.89
CA LEU A 33 -1.73 -7.33 -10.64
C LEU A 33 -0.39 -6.92 -11.29
N ASN A 34 0.36 -7.86 -11.85
CA ASN A 34 1.55 -7.59 -12.66
C ASN A 34 1.22 -7.44 -14.16
N THR A 35 -0.06 -7.54 -14.54
CA THR A 35 -0.55 -7.38 -15.92
C THR A 35 -1.23 -6.03 -16.10
N PHE A 36 -0.76 -5.25 -17.06
CA PHE A 36 -1.22 -3.88 -17.33
C PHE A 36 -1.79 -3.73 -18.74
N PRO A 37 -2.73 -2.78 -18.97
CA PRO A 37 -3.42 -1.95 -17.96
C PRO A 37 -4.45 -2.76 -17.16
N TYR A 38 -4.83 -2.26 -15.97
CA TYR A 38 -5.90 -2.85 -15.18
C TYR A 38 -7.26 -2.67 -15.89
N PRO A 39 -8.23 -3.62 -15.73
CA PRO A 39 -9.47 -3.64 -16.49
C PRO A 39 -10.52 -2.61 -16.04
N TRP A 40 -10.09 -1.52 -15.42
CA TRP A 40 -10.93 -0.40 -15.03
C TRP A 40 -10.52 0.88 -15.76
N ALA A 41 -11.52 1.70 -16.08
CA ALA A 41 -11.30 3.00 -16.69
C ALA A 41 -10.56 3.95 -15.73
N ASP A 42 -9.95 4.99 -16.28
CA ASP A 42 -9.39 6.09 -15.49
C ASP A 42 -10.48 6.68 -14.61
N GLU A 43 -10.13 7.02 -13.37
CA GLU A 43 -10.99 7.73 -12.42
C GLU A 43 -12.34 7.05 -12.12
N SER A 44 -12.38 5.71 -12.16
CA SER A 44 -13.61 4.92 -11.96
C SER A 44 -13.76 4.34 -10.56
N ILE A 45 -12.74 4.37 -9.73
CA ILE A 45 -12.70 3.74 -8.41
C ILE A 45 -12.60 4.80 -7.31
N ASP A 46 -13.40 4.65 -6.26
CA ASP A 46 -13.41 5.57 -5.12
C ASP A 46 -12.30 5.29 -4.11
N ARG A 47 -12.08 4.00 -3.85
CA ARG A 47 -11.13 3.55 -2.85
C ARG A 47 -10.47 2.23 -3.23
N ILE A 48 -9.19 2.12 -2.97
CA ILE A 48 -8.41 0.90 -3.14
C ILE A 48 -7.79 0.51 -1.80
N VAL A 49 -7.82 -0.79 -1.50
CA VAL A 49 -7.09 -1.38 -0.39
C VAL A 49 -6.19 -2.50 -0.91
N ALA A 50 -4.93 -2.50 -0.47
CA ALA A 50 -3.92 -3.48 -0.83
C ALA A 50 -3.22 -3.94 0.44
N PHE A 51 -3.63 -5.11 0.98
CA PHE A 51 -3.16 -5.62 2.26
C PHE A 51 -2.24 -6.80 2.02
N HIS A 52 -0.95 -6.64 2.33
CA HIS A 52 0.07 -7.68 2.17
C HIS A 52 0.06 -8.30 0.77
N VAL A 53 0.11 -7.46 -0.24
CA VAL A 53 0.14 -7.88 -1.65
C VAL A 53 1.22 -7.16 -2.45
N MET A 54 1.46 -5.86 -2.19
CA MET A 54 2.40 -5.07 -2.99
C MET A 54 3.83 -5.60 -2.90
N GLU A 55 4.24 -6.14 -1.76
CA GLU A 55 5.56 -6.75 -1.54
C GLU A 55 5.79 -8.02 -2.37
N HIS A 56 4.73 -8.65 -2.88
CA HIS A 56 4.81 -9.85 -3.72
C HIS A 56 4.78 -9.56 -5.22
N ILE A 57 4.43 -8.33 -5.63
CA ILE A 57 4.28 -7.98 -7.05
C ILE A 57 5.65 -7.61 -7.64
N PRO A 58 6.16 -8.32 -8.66
CA PRO A 58 7.46 -8.00 -9.29
C PRO A 58 7.57 -6.54 -9.72
N ASN A 59 6.54 -6.00 -10.38
CA ASN A 59 6.46 -4.58 -10.75
C ASN A 59 5.44 -3.84 -9.86
N TRP A 60 5.70 -3.83 -8.53
CA TRP A 60 4.80 -3.16 -7.57
C TRP A 60 4.60 -1.68 -7.86
N TRP A 61 5.63 -1.02 -8.43
CA TRP A 61 5.55 0.39 -8.79
C TRP A 61 4.58 0.63 -9.95
N GLY A 62 4.62 -0.23 -11.00
CA GLY A 62 3.63 -0.23 -12.08
C GLY A 62 2.22 -0.50 -11.55
N ALA A 63 2.08 -1.45 -10.64
CA ALA A 63 0.79 -1.75 -9.98
C ALA A 63 0.26 -0.55 -9.19
N PHE A 64 1.13 0.15 -8.44
CA PHE A 64 0.77 1.36 -7.72
C PHE A 64 0.33 2.48 -8.66
N ASN A 65 1.05 2.71 -9.77
CA ASN A 65 0.67 3.71 -10.78
C ASN A 65 -0.69 3.41 -11.41
N GLU A 66 -1.00 2.15 -11.70
CA GLU A 66 -2.31 1.74 -12.19
C GLU A 66 -3.41 1.98 -11.15
N CYS A 67 -3.12 1.72 -9.87
CA CYS A 67 -4.06 2.07 -8.80
C CYS A 67 -4.36 3.58 -8.80
N ILE A 68 -3.33 4.43 -8.95
CA ILE A 68 -3.53 5.88 -9.02
C ILE A 68 -4.29 6.28 -10.30
N ARG A 69 -4.03 5.62 -11.44
CA ARG A 69 -4.76 5.89 -12.69
C ARG A 69 -6.26 5.66 -12.53
N ILE A 70 -6.64 4.50 -11.99
CA ILE A 70 -8.06 4.11 -11.87
C ILE A 70 -8.79 4.80 -10.72
N LEU A 71 -8.09 5.33 -9.70
CA LEU A 71 -8.69 6.14 -8.64
C LEU A 71 -9.21 7.46 -9.21
N ARG A 72 -10.39 7.89 -8.79
CA ARG A 72 -10.89 9.26 -9.05
C ARG A 72 -10.08 10.29 -8.28
N VAL A 73 -10.10 11.53 -8.71
CA VAL A 73 -9.53 12.64 -7.94
C VAL A 73 -10.22 12.72 -6.57
N GLY A 74 -9.42 12.79 -5.51
CA GLY A 74 -9.88 12.70 -4.12
C GLY A 74 -10.08 11.27 -3.60
N GLY A 75 -10.01 10.26 -4.47
CA GLY A 75 -10.02 8.84 -4.07
C GLY A 75 -8.75 8.44 -3.34
N GLU A 76 -8.81 7.36 -2.56
CA GLU A 76 -7.72 6.96 -1.68
C GLU A 76 -7.26 5.53 -1.96
N ILE A 77 -5.96 5.30 -1.85
CA ILE A 77 -5.37 3.97 -1.75
C ILE A 77 -4.74 3.78 -0.37
N GLU A 78 -5.12 2.68 0.28
CA GLU A 78 -4.51 2.21 1.51
C GLU A 78 -3.62 1.00 1.22
N VAL A 79 -2.32 1.15 1.46
CA VAL A 79 -1.33 0.08 1.33
C VAL A 79 -0.91 -0.36 2.72
N ARG A 80 -1.03 -1.65 3.00
CA ARG A 80 -0.46 -2.29 4.20
C ARG A 80 0.60 -3.26 3.78
N VAL A 81 1.78 -3.10 4.34
CA VAL A 81 2.95 -3.95 4.09
C VAL A 81 3.71 -4.21 5.38
N PRO A 82 4.47 -5.29 5.49
CA PRO A 82 5.30 -5.53 6.66
C PRO A 82 6.25 -4.36 6.91
N HIS A 83 6.41 -3.99 8.18
CA HIS A 83 7.37 -2.96 8.56
C HIS A 83 8.80 -3.46 8.33
N PRO A 84 9.73 -2.65 7.74
CA PRO A 84 11.10 -3.07 7.46
C PRO A 84 11.88 -3.57 8.69
N GLY A 85 11.57 -3.07 9.87
CA GLY A 85 12.12 -3.53 11.16
C GLY A 85 11.50 -4.83 11.67
N SER A 86 10.52 -5.40 10.98
CA SER A 86 9.92 -6.68 11.34
C SER A 86 10.62 -7.83 10.63
N ASP A 87 10.80 -8.96 11.34
CA ASP A 87 11.31 -10.19 10.73
C ASP A 87 10.38 -10.71 9.63
N THR A 88 9.07 -10.42 9.71
CA THR A 88 8.11 -10.80 8.67
C THR A 88 8.41 -10.15 7.31
N ALA A 89 9.01 -8.96 7.29
CA ALA A 89 9.40 -8.32 6.04
C ALA A 89 10.50 -9.08 5.28
N LEU A 90 11.34 -9.83 5.99
CA LEU A 90 12.53 -10.49 5.45
C LEU A 90 12.46 -12.02 5.47
N ALA A 91 11.58 -12.60 6.30
CA ALA A 91 11.54 -14.04 6.54
C ALA A 91 10.82 -14.82 5.42
N TYR A 92 9.90 -14.18 4.74
CA TYR A 92 9.14 -14.81 3.66
C TYR A 92 9.88 -14.66 2.33
N ARG A 93 10.24 -15.77 1.71
CA ARG A 93 11.00 -15.77 0.43
C ARG A 93 10.20 -15.30 -0.78
N ASP A 94 8.89 -15.17 -0.65
CA ASP A 94 7.96 -14.63 -1.64
C ASP A 94 7.73 -13.11 -1.50
N HIS A 95 8.32 -12.48 -0.48
CA HIS A 95 8.45 -11.04 -0.39
C HIS A 95 9.58 -10.58 -1.32
N LEU A 96 9.23 -10.08 -2.47
CA LEU A 96 10.19 -9.60 -3.48
C LEU A 96 10.74 -8.22 -3.13
N HIS A 97 9.99 -7.43 -2.35
CA HIS A 97 10.31 -6.05 -2.01
C HIS A 97 10.09 -5.76 -0.53
N VAL A 98 10.99 -4.95 0.03
CA VAL A 98 10.78 -4.29 1.32
C VAL A 98 10.30 -2.87 1.02
N ILE A 99 9.00 -2.65 1.13
CA ILE A 99 8.37 -1.38 0.84
C ILE A 99 8.20 -0.59 2.16
N ASN A 100 8.58 0.67 2.15
CA ASN A 100 8.38 1.59 3.26
C ASN A 100 7.99 2.97 2.74
N LEU A 101 7.79 3.94 3.64
CA LEU A 101 7.42 5.30 3.23
C LEU A 101 8.47 5.93 2.29
N ALA A 102 9.76 5.68 2.53
CA ALA A 102 10.84 6.19 1.68
C ALA A 102 10.84 5.57 0.26
N SER A 103 10.19 4.42 0.06
CA SER A 103 10.02 3.83 -1.27
C SER A 103 9.15 4.69 -2.20
N PHE A 104 8.40 5.65 -1.64
CA PHE A 104 7.54 6.58 -2.37
C PHE A 104 8.13 7.99 -2.42
N ASP A 105 9.33 8.21 -1.85
CA ASP A 105 9.97 9.53 -1.79
C ASP A 105 10.38 10.04 -3.17
N GLY A 106 10.25 11.35 -3.37
CA GLY A 106 10.59 12.02 -4.63
C GLY A 106 9.60 11.85 -5.78
N THR A 107 8.58 10.97 -5.62
CA THR A 107 7.61 10.65 -6.68
C THR A 107 6.23 11.24 -6.46
N MET A 108 5.92 11.68 -5.23
CA MET A 108 4.62 12.21 -4.84
C MET A 108 4.51 13.72 -5.03
N SER A 109 3.29 14.18 -5.33
CA SER A 109 2.97 15.61 -5.32
C SER A 109 2.84 16.09 -3.86
N GLY A 110 3.82 16.86 -3.36
CA GLY A 110 3.82 17.43 -2.01
C GLY A 110 5.01 16.98 -1.16
N PRO A 111 5.20 17.58 0.02
CA PRO A 111 6.34 17.28 0.86
C PRO A 111 6.15 15.93 1.56
N VAL A 112 6.58 14.85 0.95
CA VAL A 112 7.11 13.71 1.69
C VAL A 112 8.56 14.06 1.94
N SER A 113 8.79 14.85 2.99
CA SER A 113 10.13 15.30 3.34
C SER A 113 10.84 14.18 4.09
N THR A 114 11.47 13.32 3.36
CA THR A 114 12.69 12.68 3.82
C THR A 114 13.84 13.37 3.08
N SER A 115 14.86 13.75 3.77
CA SER A 115 15.90 14.73 3.43
C SER A 115 16.82 14.39 2.25
N ASN A 116 16.38 13.64 1.26
CA ASN A 116 17.21 13.18 0.14
C ASN A 116 16.68 13.66 -1.21
N ALA A 117 16.96 14.92 -1.52
CA ALA A 117 16.75 15.55 -2.82
C ALA A 117 17.54 14.92 -4.00
N TRP A 118 18.10 13.72 -3.83
CA TRP A 118 18.90 13.03 -4.86
C TRP A 118 18.07 12.28 -5.91
N PHE A 119 16.78 12.05 -5.65
CA PHE A 119 15.87 11.34 -6.55
C PHE A 119 14.63 12.17 -6.82
N GLU A 120 14.77 13.30 -7.53
CA GLU A 120 13.62 13.87 -8.22
C GLU A 120 13.30 12.94 -9.41
N SER A 121 12.34 12.04 -9.22
CA SER A 121 11.76 11.30 -10.32
C SER A 121 11.13 12.31 -11.30
N GLN A 122 11.43 12.17 -12.59
CA GLN A 122 10.81 12.98 -13.62
C GLN A 122 9.31 12.67 -13.76
N ASP A 123 8.87 11.51 -13.26
CA ASP A 123 7.49 11.03 -13.29
C ASP A 123 6.82 11.25 -11.93
N LYS A 124 6.34 12.49 -11.71
CA LYS A 124 5.54 12.79 -10.52
C LYS A 124 4.16 12.14 -10.62
N ILE A 125 3.84 11.30 -9.65
CA ILE A 125 2.52 10.70 -9.53
C ILE A 125 1.55 11.71 -8.90
N PRO A 126 0.33 11.90 -9.45
CA PRO A 126 -0.64 12.83 -8.89
C PRO A 126 -1.31 12.24 -7.62
N ALA A 127 -0.51 12.03 -6.58
CA ALA A 127 -0.95 11.54 -5.29
C ALA A 127 -0.18 12.23 -4.16
N LYS A 128 -0.83 12.39 -3.01
CA LYS A 128 -0.24 12.92 -1.78
C LYS A 128 -0.43 11.93 -0.64
N LEU A 129 0.54 11.89 0.27
CA LEU A 129 0.42 11.14 1.53
C LEU A 129 -0.62 11.84 2.43
N VAL A 130 -1.61 11.09 2.90
CA VAL A 130 -2.64 11.60 3.82
C VAL A 130 -2.66 10.86 5.17
N GLY A 131 -2.02 9.71 5.26
CA GLY A 131 -1.91 8.96 6.51
C GLY A 131 -0.73 7.99 6.53
N TYR A 132 -0.06 7.91 7.67
CA TYR A 132 0.98 6.93 7.96
C TYR A 132 0.81 6.42 9.38
N PHE A 133 0.68 5.11 9.55
CA PHE A 133 0.41 4.49 10.84
C PHE A 133 1.29 3.26 11.01
N LEU A 134 1.88 3.14 12.20
CA LEU A 134 2.61 1.95 12.61
C LEU A 134 1.67 1.02 13.38
N VAL A 135 1.65 -0.25 12.99
CA VAL A 135 0.83 -1.28 13.65
C VAL A 135 1.75 -2.16 14.49
N PRO A 136 1.71 -2.01 15.82
CA PRO A 136 2.57 -2.80 16.70
C PRO A 136 2.09 -4.24 16.77
N TRP A 137 2.98 -5.16 17.15
CA TRP A 137 2.56 -6.48 17.59
C TRP A 137 1.58 -6.34 18.76
N LYS A 138 0.57 -7.21 18.82
CA LYS A 138 -0.49 -7.16 19.83
C LYS A 138 0.03 -6.99 21.27
N LYS A 139 1.17 -7.60 21.60
CA LYS A 139 1.82 -7.48 22.91
C LYS A 139 2.33 -6.08 23.24
N TYR A 140 2.52 -5.21 22.23
CA TYR A 140 3.00 -3.83 22.38
C TYR A 140 1.92 -2.77 22.08
N ALA A 141 0.66 -3.19 21.83
CA ALA A 141 -0.44 -2.29 21.49
C ALA A 141 -0.81 -1.28 22.61
N TRP A 142 -0.28 -1.46 23.81
CA TRP A 142 -0.45 -0.56 24.95
C TRP A 142 0.53 0.64 24.91
N MET A 143 1.56 0.59 24.06
CA MET A 143 2.59 1.62 24.00
C MET A 143 2.02 2.90 23.34
N PRO A 144 2.38 4.09 23.87
CA PRO A 144 2.03 5.34 23.21
C PRO A 144 2.78 5.51 21.89
N ASN A 145 2.20 6.25 20.94
CA ASN A 145 2.74 6.40 19.59
C ASN A 145 4.20 6.88 19.56
N TRP A 146 4.57 7.86 20.38
CA TRP A 146 5.94 8.37 20.43
C TRP A 146 6.98 7.29 20.80
N MET A 147 6.58 6.33 21.66
CA MET A 147 7.45 5.22 22.05
C MET A 147 7.49 4.16 20.93
N LEU A 148 6.37 3.92 20.25
CA LEU A 148 6.33 3.03 19.08
C LEU A 148 7.18 3.56 17.94
N ASP A 149 7.12 4.88 17.67
CA ASP A 149 7.93 5.54 16.64
C ASP A 149 9.42 5.37 16.95
N TRP A 150 9.83 5.66 18.19
CA TRP A 150 11.22 5.45 18.61
C TRP A 150 11.65 3.97 18.49
N CYS A 151 10.80 3.02 18.94
CA CYS A 151 11.09 1.59 18.81
C CYS A 151 11.16 1.14 17.35
N ALA A 152 10.32 1.68 16.47
CA ALA A 152 10.32 1.34 15.06
C ALA A 152 11.61 1.78 14.36
N GLU A 153 12.18 2.92 14.78
CA GLU A 153 13.44 3.46 14.24
C GLU A 153 14.69 2.75 14.77
N HIS A 154 14.68 2.32 16.03
CA HIS A 154 15.90 1.89 16.72
C HIS A 154 15.94 0.41 17.06
N LEU A 155 14.79 -0.27 17.08
CA LEU A 155 14.67 -1.65 17.51
C LEU A 155 13.91 -2.49 16.46
N ARG A 156 14.13 -3.81 16.50
CA ARG A 156 13.42 -4.74 15.61
C ARG A 156 12.23 -5.40 16.31
N ASN A 157 11.23 -5.81 15.51
CA ASN A 157 10.09 -6.60 15.95
C ASN A 157 9.16 -5.96 17.00
N PHE A 158 9.12 -4.63 17.07
CA PHE A 158 8.11 -3.89 17.83
C PHE A 158 6.88 -3.59 16.99
N VAL A 159 7.09 -3.18 15.75
CA VAL A 159 6.08 -2.94 14.74
C VAL A 159 6.14 -4.06 13.71
N TRP A 160 5.00 -4.63 13.35
CA TRP A 160 4.96 -5.71 12.38
C TRP A 160 4.46 -5.26 11.00
N GLU A 161 3.60 -4.25 10.95
CA GLU A 161 2.96 -3.73 9.74
C GLU A 161 3.02 -2.21 9.75
N GLN A 162 3.10 -1.62 8.59
CA GLN A 162 2.85 -0.21 8.35
C GLN A 162 1.67 -0.05 7.40
N ARG A 163 0.87 0.98 7.68
CA ARG A 163 -0.28 1.38 6.89
C ARG A 163 -0.01 2.76 6.30
N ILE A 164 -0.01 2.84 4.98
CA ILE A 164 0.29 4.04 4.22
C ILE A 164 -0.94 4.41 3.38
N VAL A 165 -1.44 5.62 3.52
CA VAL A 165 -2.63 6.07 2.81
C VAL A 165 -2.27 7.25 1.92
N PHE A 166 -2.54 7.11 0.64
CA PHE A 166 -2.37 8.15 -0.36
C PHE A 166 -3.71 8.58 -0.93
N GLN A 167 -3.85 9.86 -1.25
CA GLN A 167 -5.01 10.42 -1.93
C GLN A 167 -4.59 10.95 -3.29
N LYS A 168 -5.33 10.57 -4.35
CA LYS A 168 -5.13 11.13 -5.69
C LYS A 168 -5.47 12.61 -5.69
N VAL A 169 -4.57 13.42 -6.27
CA VAL A 169 -4.78 14.84 -6.50
C VAL A 169 -5.04 15.10 -7.98
N GLY A 170 -5.71 16.20 -8.31
CA GLY A 170 -5.83 16.67 -9.70
C GLY A 170 -4.45 17.05 -10.26
N GLN A 171 -4.28 16.85 -11.56
CA GLN A 171 -3.11 17.34 -12.30
C GLN A 171 -3.17 18.85 -12.49
#